data_d0e2f433ab9f74f9647ca4e990b3b3a2
#
_entry.id   d0e2f433ab9f74f9647ca4e990b3b3a2
#
_cell.length_a   1.000
_cell.length_b   1.000
_cell.length_c   1.000
_cell.angle_alpha   90.00
_cell.angle_beta   90.00
_cell.angle_gamma   90.00
#
_symmetry.space_group_name_H-M   'P 1'
#
loop_
_entity.id
_entity.type
_entity.pdbx_description
1 polymer ?
#
loop_
_entity_poly.entity_id
_entity_poly.type
_entity_poly.pdbx_seq_one_letter_code
_entity_poly.pdbx_strand_id
1 'polypeptide(L)'
;MTRPSEAVILMAGEGSRLRGSDKTFLKPFVPVLGRPLISYTLDLLITAGIKTLNFVVGYESKRMIARVTPLIPSGLSASFIENRDWQKQNGISLLAAADCVATPFLLTMSDHLFGNAIVDRLVDSSHPDLLNIAVDRKLDSIFDLEDAMKVRTRGGRITHIGKNLRDYNAIDIGLFVCPLEIFGYLRQAKSRSCSSDCSLADGVRLMADDNKIRAIDIGEGWWQDVDTPQMLRCAERQMAKPGRLSEQSADLR
;
A
#
# COMPACT_ATOMS: atom_id res chain seq x y z
N MET A 1 1.88 -18.14 14.09
CA MET A 1 2.52 -17.49 12.94
C MET A 1 3.31 -16.29 13.44
N THR A 2 4.54 -16.07 12.98
CA THR A 2 5.27 -14.85 13.29
C THR A 2 4.65 -13.71 12.48
N ARG A 3 4.21 -12.64 13.14
CA ARG A 3 3.74 -11.42 12.49
C ARG A 3 4.88 -10.81 11.66
N PRO A 4 4.61 -10.19 10.49
CA PRO A 4 5.61 -9.45 9.75
C PRO A 4 6.27 -8.40 10.64
N SER A 5 7.61 -8.35 10.65
CA SER A 5 8.38 -7.31 11.34
C SER A 5 8.94 -6.25 10.40
N GLU A 6 8.79 -6.47 9.09
CA GLU A 6 9.27 -5.60 8.03
C GLU A 6 8.09 -5.06 7.20
N ALA A 7 8.23 -3.83 6.73
CA ALA A 7 7.31 -3.24 5.76
C ALA A 7 8.06 -2.63 4.58
N VAL A 8 7.45 -2.71 3.39
CA VAL A 8 7.86 -1.98 2.20
C VAL A 8 6.80 -0.91 1.91
N ILE A 9 7.24 0.33 1.77
CA ILE A 9 6.39 1.49 1.50
C ILE A 9 6.76 2.04 0.11
N LEU A 10 5.85 1.90 -0.85
CA LEU A 10 6.06 2.46 -2.18
C LEU A 10 5.74 3.95 -2.18
N MET A 11 6.75 4.80 -2.43
CA MET A 11 6.63 6.25 -2.49
C MET A 11 7.50 6.86 -3.60
N ALA A 12 7.72 6.10 -4.68
CA ALA A 12 8.59 6.51 -5.79
C ALA A 12 7.91 7.42 -6.81
N GLY A 13 6.58 7.44 -6.85
CA GLY A 13 5.81 8.16 -7.86
C GLY A 13 5.77 9.68 -7.67
N GLU A 14 5.49 10.40 -8.76
CA GLU A 14 5.42 11.87 -8.81
C GLU A 14 4.15 12.46 -8.16
N GLY A 15 3.05 11.71 -8.12
CA GLY A 15 1.76 12.19 -7.58
C GLY A 15 1.11 13.30 -8.40
N SER A 16 1.25 13.26 -9.72
CA SER A 16 0.88 14.34 -10.65
C SER A 16 -0.59 14.78 -10.58
N ARG A 17 -1.53 13.86 -10.32
CA ARG A 17 -2.98 14.17 -10.21
C ARG A 17 -3.32 15.12 -9.05
N LEU A 18 -2.57 15.05 -7.96
CA LEU A 18 -2.77 15.89 -6.77
C LEU A 18 -1.88 17.13 -6.79
N ARG A 19 -0.71 17.04 -7.42
CA ARG A 19 0.30 18.10 -7.50
C ARG A 19 -0.16 19.35 -8.26
N GLY A 20 -0.93 19.18 -9.33
CA GLY A 20 -1.25 20.26 -10.25
C GLY A 20 0.03 20.88 -10.84
N SER A 21 0.17 22.20 -10.76
CA SER A 21 1.33 22.97 -11.25
C SER A 21 2.47 23.16 -10.24
N ASP A 22 2.29 22.74 -8.98
CA ASP A 22 3.32 22.91 -7.93
C ASP A 22 4.45 21.90 -8.10
N LYS A 23 5.61 22.37 -8.57
CA LYS A 23 6.83 21.56 -8.73
C LYS A 23 7.51 21.21 -7.41
N THR A 24 7.15 21.87 -6.31
CA THR A 24 7.71 21.58 -4.98
C THR A 24 6.92 20.53 -4.22
N PHE A 25 5.78 20.15 -4.75
CA PHE A 25 4.86 19.19 -4.18
C PHE A 25 5.47 17.78 -4.07
N LEU A 26 5.27 17.17 -2.92
CA LEU A 26 5.58 15.75 -2.68
C LEU A 26 4.34 15.11 -2.04
N LYS A 27 3.68 14.21 -2.75
CA LYS A 27 2.40 13.60 -2.37
C LYS A 27 2.36 13.04 -0.95
N PRO A 28 3.38 12.31 -0.44
CA PRO A 28 3.35 11.78 0.92
C PRO A 28 3.31 12.84 2.03
N PHE A 29 3.59 14.12 1.69
CA PHE A 29 3.59 15.22 2.66
C PHE A 29 2.41 16.18 2.50
N VAL A 30 1.40 15.80 1.72
CA VAL A 30 0.12 16.52 1.69
C VAL A 30 -0.47 16.53 3.10
N PRO A 31 -0.88 17.70 3.60
CA PRO A 31 -1.50 17.76 4.92
C PRO A 31 -2.90 17.13 4.87
N VAL A 32 -3.13 16.20 5.77
CA VAL A 32 -4.44 15.63 6.10
C VAL A 32 -4.71 16.00 7.55
N LEU A 33 -5.73 16.79 7.82
CA LEU A 33 -6.02 17.34 9.16
C LEU A 33 -4.76 17.94 9.85
N GLY A 34 -3.92 18.64 9.09
CA GLY A 34 -2.71 19.30 9.59
C GLY A 34 -1.47 18.41 9.76
N ARG A 35 -1.56 17.11 9.49
CA ARG A 35 -0.43 16.16 9.58
C ARG A 35 -0.04 15.66 8.18
N PRO A 36 1.26 15.40 7.89
CA PRO A 36 1.67 14.77 6.64
C PRO A 36 0.96 13.44 6.42
N LEU A 37 0.49 13.17 5.20
CA LEU A 37 -0.21 11.93 4.82
C LEU A 37 0.58 10.68 5.22
N ILE A 38 1.90 10.65 4.97
CA ILE A 38 2.78 9.52 5.31
C ILE A 38 2.83 9.23 6.82
N SER A 39 2.59 10.23 7.69
CA SER A 39 2.64 10.02 9.13
C SER A 39 1.57 9.04 9.63
N TYR A 40 0.42 8.99 8.95
CA TYR A 40 -0.63 8.01 9.27
C TYR A 40 -0.22 6.59 8.92
N THR A 41 0.46 6.41 7.78
CA THR A 41 1.04 5.11 7.40
C THR A 41 2.10 4.66 8.40
N LEU A 42 2.96 5.59 8.86
CA LEU A 42 3.98 5.27 9.87
C LEU A 42 3.35 4.84 11.19
N ASP A 43 2.40 5.61 11.73
CA ASP A 43 1.69 5.27 12.97
C ASP A 43 1.04 3.88 12.87
N LEU A 44 0.38 3.60 11.75
CA LEU A 44 -0.27 2.32 11.48
C LEU A 44 0.72 1.15 11.52
N LEU A 45 1.86 1.27 10.83
CA LEU A 45 2.88 0.22 10.77
C LEU A 45 3.53 -0.01 12.14
N ILE A 46 3.78 1.07 12.89
CA ILE A 46 4.32 0.99 14.25
C ILE A 46 3.35 0.26 15.17
N THR A 47 2.07 0.62 15.15
CA THR A 47 1.01 -0.03 15.94
C THR A 47 0.89 -1.52 15.57
N ALA A 48 1.09 -1.87 14.31
CA ALA A 48 1.12 -3.26 13.85
C ALA A 48 2.38 -4.05 14.31
N GLY A 49 3.34 -3.40 14.96
CA GLY A 49 4.55 -4.03 15.47
C GLY A 49 5.70 -4.12 14.47
N ILE A 50 5.65 -3.39 13.36
CA ILE A 50 6.74 -3.32 12.39
C ILE A 50 7.97 -2.69 13.04
N LYS A 51 9.14 -3.25 12.77
CA LYS A 51 10.45 -2.81 13.29
C LYS A 51 11.38 -2.28 12.20
N THR A 52 11.17 -2.70 10.96
CA THR A 52 12.00 -2.32 9.82
C THR A 52 11.12 -1.72 8.71
N LEU A 53 11.46 -0.50 8.30
CA LEU A 53 10.76 0.24 7.26
C LEU A 53 11.66 0.35 6.02
N ASN A 54 11.23 -0.20 4.89
CA ASN A 54 11.91 -0.12 3.61
C ASN A 54 11.14 0.84 2.69
N PHE A 55 11.63 2.06 2.54
CA PHE A 55 11.03 3.09 1.69
C PHE A 55 11.57 2.99 0.27
N VAL A 56 10.71 2.71 -0.70
CA VAL A 56 11.11 2.77 -2.11
C VAL A 56 10.83 4.18 -2.63
N VAL A 57 11.90 4.91 -2.92
CA VAL A 57 11.85 6.31 -3.38
C VAL A 57 12.26 6.42 -4.85
N GLY A 58 11.88 7.50 -5.53
CA GLY A 58 12.21 7.72 -6.94
C GLY A 58 12.14 9.20 -7.30
N TYR A 59 10.97 9.72 -7.63
CA TYR A 59 10.79 11.15 -7.90
C TYR A 59 11.27 11.99 -6.71
N GLU A 60 12.18 12.93 -6.97
CA GLU A 60 12.75 13.82 -5.94
C GLU A 60 13.30 13.08 -4.71
N SER A 61 13.96 11.93 -4.93
CA SER A 61 14.37 10.98 -3.88
C SER A 61 15.09 11.66 -2.70
N LYS A 62 16.04 12.56 -2.97
CA LYS A 62 16.79 13.28 -1.92
C LYS A 62 15.88 14.14 -1.03
N ARG A 63 14.94 14.85 -1.64
CA ARG A 63 13.96 15.68 -0.90
C ARG A 63 12.97 14.81 -0.13
N MET A 64 12.55 13.70 -0.74
CA MET A 64 11.68 12.72 -0.12
C MET A 64 12.33 12.17 1.16
N ILE A 65 13.58 11.69 1.07
CA ILE A 65 14.34 11.16 2.21
C ILE A 65 14.51 12.23 3.29
N ALA A 66 14.95 13.43 2.94
CA ALA A 66 15.16 14.52 3.91
C ALA A 66 13.89 14.89 4.70
N ARG A 67 12.71 14.77 4.06
CA ARG A 67 11.44 15.10 4.70
C ARG A 67 10.82 13.96 5.50
N VAL A 68 11.02 12.69 5.12
CA VAL A 68 10.45 11.56 5.85
C VAL A 68 11.31 11.15 7.05
N THR A 69 12.63 11.28 6.96
CA THR A 69 13.57 10.87 8.03
C THR A 69 13.20 11.43 9.42
N PRO A 70 12.89 12.73 9.59
CA PRO A 70 12.52 13.26 10.91
C PRO A 70 11.16 12.79 11.42
N LEU A 71 10.35 12.13 10.59
CA LEU A 71 9.06 11.56 10.98
C LEU A 71 9.17 10.11 11.46
N ILE A 72 10.33 9.47 11.28
CA ILE A 72 10.56 8.09 11.70
C ILE A 72 10.90 8.08 13.19
N PRO A 73 10.11 7.40 14.04
CA PRO A 73 10.39 7.31 15.46
C PRO A 73 11.73 6.63 15.77
N SER A 74 12.35 7.05 16.86
CA SER A 74 13.56 6.40 17.38
C SER A 74 13.27 4.93 17.72
N GLY A 75 14.24 4.05 17.42
CA GLY A 75 14.13 2.59 17.68
C GLY A 75 13.59 1.77 16.51
N LEU A 76 13.21 2.39 15.38
CA LEU A 76 12.93 1.69 14.13
C LEU A 76 14.16 1.70 13.22
N SER A 77 14.37 0.58 12.51
CA SER A 77 15.29 0.53 11.38
C SER A 77 14.60 1.10 10.14
N ALA A 78 15.30 1.96 9.40
CA ALA A 78 14.78 2.51 8.16
C ALA A 78 15.80 2.43 7.04
N SER A 79 15.38 1.97 5.87
CA SER A 79 16.18 1.90 4.65
C SER A 79 15.51 2.68 3.54
N PHE A 80 16.29 3.36 2.71
CA PHE A 80 15.82 4.07 1.53
C PHE A 80 16.38 3.42 0.28
N ILE A 81 15.49 2.92 -0.56
CA ILE A 81 15.80 2.15 -1.76
C ILE A 81 15.44 3.01 -2.95
N GLU A 82 16.44 3.41 -3.74
CA GLU A 82 16.19 4.26 -4.90
C GLU A 82 15.76 3.43 -6.11
N ASN A 83 14.54 3.66 -6.59
CA ASN A 83 14.10 3.18 -7.89
C ASN A 83 14.43 4.22 -8.96
N ARG A 84 15.47 3.99 -9.75
CA ARG A 84 15.88 4.87 -10.86
C ARG A 84 14.91 4.85 -12.03
N ASP A 85 14.14 3.76 -12.15
CA ASP A 85 13.10 3.57 -13.16
C ASP A 85 11.70 3.99 -12.64
N TRP A 86 11.62 5.00 -11.78
CA TRP A 86 10.40 5.41 -11.08
C TRP A 86 9.24 5.84 -12.00
N GLN A 87 9.51 6.21 -13.25
CA GLN A 87 8.48 6.48 -14.27
C GLN A 87 7.77 5.21 -14.75
N LYS A 88 8.34 4.04 -14.54
CA LYS A 88 7.71 2.76 -14.80
C LYS A 88 6.65 2.42 -13.76
N GLN A 89 5.92 1.35 -13.98
CA GLN A 89 4.84 0.92 -13.12
C GLN A 89 5.35 0.43 -11.74
N ASN A 90 4.45 0.40 -10.77
CA ASN A 90 4.77 0.15 -9.35
C ASN A 90 5.36 -1.24 -9.05
N GLY A 91 5.20 -2.23 -9.92
CA GLY A 91 5.90 -3.52 -9.80
C GLY A 91 7.41 -3.37 -9.91
N ILE A 92 7.90 -2.42 -10.72
CA ILE A 92 9.34 -2.09 -10.81
C ILE A 92 9.82 -1.46 -9.49
N SER A 93 8.99 -0.62 -8.86
CA SER A 93 9.31 -0.07 -7.55
C SER A 93 9.43 -1.18 -6.49
N LEU A 94 8.51 -2.14 -6.48
CA LEU A 94 8.61 -3.26 -5.53
C LEU A 94 9.83 -4.14 -5.82
N LEU A 95 10.15 -4.41 -7.09
CA LEU A 95 11.35 -5.17 -7.47
C LEU A 95 12.65 -4.53 -6.99
N ALA A 96 12.72 -3.21 -6.88
CA ALA A 96 13.89 -2.53 -6.33
C ALA A 96 14.17 -2.92 -4.87
N ALA A 97 13.16 -3.34 -4.11
CA ALA A 97 13.29 -3.77 -2.72
C ALA A 97 13.64 -5.26 -2.56
N ALA A 98 13.77 -6.03 -3.65
CA ALA A 98 13.89 -7.49 -3.58
C ALA A 98 15.08 -8.00 -2.75
N ASP A 99 16.20 -7.30 -2.79
CA ASP A 99 17.42 -7.69 -2.07
C ASP A 99 17.51 -7.06 -0.66
N CYS A 100 16.52 -6.25 -0.28
CA CYS A 100 16.47 -5.54 1.01
C CYS A 100 15.50 -6.18 2.00
N VAL A 101 14.71 -7.17 1.57
CA VAL A 101 13.68 -7.83 2.38
C VAL A 101 14.04 -9.30 2.54
N ALA A 102 14.04 -9.77 3.78
CA ALA A 102 14.51 -11.12 4.12
C ALA A 102 13.39 -12.07 4.61
N THR A 103 12.21 -11.52 4.95
CA THR A 103 11.07 -12.26 5.52
C THR A 103 9.78 -11.85 4.83
N PRO A 104 8.65 -12.57 5.02
CA PRO A 104 7.35 -12.04 4.62
C PRO A 104 7.12 -10.66 5.23
N PHE A 105 6.61 -9.73 4.44
CA PHE A 105 6.54 -8.31 4.77
C PHE A 105 5.18 -7.69 4.50
N LEU A 106 4.85 -6.63 5.21
CA LEU A 106 3.75 -5.74 4.87
C LEU A 106 4.15 -4.88 3.67
N LEU A 107 3.26 -4.78 2.68
CA LEU A 107 3.42 -3.86 1.55
C LEU A 107 2.26 -2.87 1.56
N THR A 108 2.58 -1.60 1.43
CA THR A 108 1.60 -0.53 1.24
C THR A 108 2.15 0.60 0.39
N MET A 109 1.28 1.54 0.01
CA MET A 109 1.63 2.77 -0.68
C MET A 109 1.61 3.94 0.31
N SER A 110 2.36 4.99 0.01
CA SER A 110 2.49 6.18 0.86
C SER A 110 1.29 7.14 0.83
N ASP A 111 0.29 6.83 0.02
CA ASP A 111 -0.88 7.66 -0.26
C ASP A 111 -2.20 7.04 0.22
N HIS A 112 -2.12 5.95 0.98
CA HIS A 112 -3.29 5.26 1.51
C HIS A 112 -3.46 5.51 3.00
N LEU A 113 -4.70 5.70 3.40
CA LEU A 113 -5.15 5.83 4.78
C LEU A 113 -6.00 4.60 5.15
N PHE A 114 -5.74 4.03 6.32
CA PHE A 114 -6.45 2.86 6.82
C PHE A 114 -6.89 3.06 8.26
N GLY A 115 -8.05 2.51 8.62
CA GLY A 115 -8.41 2.33 10.04
C GLY A 115 -7.52 1.26 10.69
N ASN A 116 -7.11 1.46 11.94
CA ASN A 116 -6.13 0.61 12.64
C ASN A 116 -6.47 -0.88 12.62
N ALA A 117 -7.74 -1.23 12.83
CA ALA A 117 -8.20 -2.63 12.86
C ALA A 117 -7.97 -3.41 11.54
N ILE A 118 -7.74 -2.71 10.41
CA ILE A 118 -7.54 -3.36 9.10
C ILE A 118 -6.22 -4.12 9.08
N VAL A 119 -5.15 -3.52 9.60
CA VAL A 119 -3.81 -4.15 9.58
C VAL A 119 -3.77 -5.37 10.49
N ASP A 120 -4.30 -5.26 11.70
CA ASP A 120 -4.39 -6.41 12.62
C ASP A 120 -5.19 -7.55 11.98
N ARG A 121 -6.35 -7.22 11.40
CA ARG A 121 -7.18 -8.22 10.71
C ARG A 121 -6.46 -8.90 9.55
N LEU A 122 -5.72 -8.12 8.74
CA LEU A 122 -4.93 -8.66 7.64
C LEU A 122 -3.83 -9.60 8.17
N VAL A 123 -3.05 -9.13 9.15
CA VAL A 123 -1.92 -9.88 9.70
C VAL A 123 -2.38 -11.15 10.40
N ASP A 124 -3.38 -11.07 11.27
CA ASP A 124 -3.89 -12.22 12.04
C ASP A 124 -4.58 -13.28 11.17
N SER A 125 -5.13 -12.87 10.02
CA SER A 125 -5.77 -13.76 9.05
C SER A 125 -4.84 -14.23 7.94
N SER A 126 -3.59 -13.75 7.87
CA SER A 126 -2.67 -14.06 6.77
C SER A 126 -2.23 -15.54 6.79
N HIS A 127 -1.90 -16.06 5.60
CA HIS A 127 -1.29 -17.37 5.42
C HIS A 127 0.17 -17.16 4.95
N PRO A 128 1.17 -17.82 5.58
CA PRO A 128 2.58 -17.50 5.33
C PRO A 128 3.04 -17.77 3.89
N ASP A 129 2.46 -18.77 3.23
CA ASP A 129 2.85 -19.20 1.88
C ASP A 129 2.02 -18.54 0.77
N LEU A 130 1.17 -17.58 1.11
CA LEU A 130 0.27 -16.92 0.17
C LEU A 130 0.50 -15.41 0.18
N LEU A 131 0.27 -14.79 -0.95
CA LEU A 131 0.03 -13.35 -0.99
C LEU A 131 -1.34 -13.08 -0.38
N ASN A 132 -1.37 -12.32 0.71
CA ASN A 132 -2.60 -11.95 1.40
C ASN A 132 -2.93 -10.50 1.05
N ILE A 133 -4.11 -10.29 0.49
CA ILE A 133 -4.58 -8.97 0.03
C ILE A 133 -5.78 -8.55 0.85
N ALA A 134 -5.70 -7.38 1.46
CA ALA A 134 -6.85 -6.76 2.08
C ALA A 134 -7.83 -6.27 1.00
N VAL A 135 -9.09 -6.66 1.11
CA VAL A 135 -10.12 -6.32 0.12
C VAL A 135 -11.35 -5.70 0.79
N ASP A 136 -11.95 -4.73 0.11
CA ASP A 136 -13.23 -4.14 0.51
C ASP A 136 -14.37 -4.68 -0.37
N ARG A 137 -15.44 -5.15 0.27
CA ARG A 137 -16.66 -5.65 -0.40
C ARG A 137 -17.79 -4.63 -0.42
N LYS A 138 -17.63 -3.50 0.27
CA LYS A 138 -18.62 -2.42 0.35
C LYS A 138 -18.59 -1.55 -0.91
N LEU A 139 -18.87 -2.15 -2.08
CA LEU A 139 -18.69 -1.52 -3.40
C LEU A 139 -19.41 -0.18 -3.53
N ASP A 140 -20.59 -0.04 -2.94
CA ASP A 140 -21.40 1.19 -2.99
C ASP A 140 -20.78 2.36 -2.21
N SER A 141 -19.78 2.09 -1.35
CA SER A 141 -19.09 3.09 -0.54
C SER A 141 -17.74 3.53 -1.10
N ILE A 142 -17.28 2.91 -2.17
CA ILE A 142 -15.98 3.23 -2.80
C ILE A 142 -16.10 4.55 -3.56
N PHE A 143 -15.25 5.52 -3.22
CA PHE A 143 -15.31 6.87 -3.78
C PHE A 143 -15.01 6.90 -5.29
N ASP A 144 -14.01 6.16 -5.76
CA ASP A 144 -13.60 6.09 -7.17
C ASP A 144 -13.57 4.64 -7.65
N LEU A 145 -14.75 4.04 -7.74
CA LEU A 145 -14.88 2.64 -8.15
C LEU A 145 -14.38 2.39 -9.59
N GLU A 146 -14.42 3.41 -10.45
CA GLU A 146 -13.98 3.27 -11.85
C GLU A 146 -12.46 3.03 -11.93
N ASP A 147 -11.65 3.81 -11.19
CA ASP A 147 -10.18 3.68 -11.16
C ASP A 147 -9.69 2.61 -10.16
N ALA A 148 -10.54 2.10 -9.28
CA ALA A 148 -10.18 1.12 -8.28
C ALA A 148 -9.71 -0.22 -8.88
N MET A 149 -8.79 -0.90 -8.17
CA MET A 149 -8.31 -2.23 -8.55
C MET A 149 -9.34 -3.29 -8.15
N LYS A 150 -10.09 -3.78 -9.13
CA LYS A 150 -11.18 -4.74 -8.96
C LYS A 150 -10.65 -6.16 -8.81
N VAL A 151 -11.27 -6.94 -7.91
CA VAL A 151 -10.93 -8.34 -7.71
C VAL A 151 -12.17 -9.24 -7.73
N ARG A 152 -12.01 -10.42 -8.31
CA ARG A 152 -12.98 -11.52 -8.21
C ARG A 152 -12.50 -12.51 -7.18
N THR A 153 -13.28 -12.74 -6.15
CA THR A 153 -12.97 -13.71 -5.10
C THR A 153 -13.93 -14.90 -5.12
N ARG A 154 -13.40 -16.09 -4.83
CA ARG A 154 -14.19 -17.32 -4.63
C ARG A 154 -13.55 -18.13 -3.50
N GLY A 155 -14.33 -18.51 -2.48
CA GLY A 155 -13.83 -19.32 -1.36
C GLY A 155 -12.62 -18.70 -0.62
N GLY A 156 -12.57 -17.36 -0.49
CA GLY A 156 -11.45 -16.65 0.13
C GLY A 156 -10.19 -16.56 -0.73
N ARG A 157 -10.21 -17.04 -1.98
CA ARG A 157 -9.12 -16.89 -2.96
C ARG A 157 -9.45 -15.80 -3.95
N ILE A 158 -8.42 -15.10 -4.46
CA ILE A 158 -8.57 -14.20 -5.60
C ILE A 158 -8.34 -14.99 -6.88
N THR A 159 -9.33 -14.97 -7.78
CA THR A 159 -9.26 -15.66 -9.07
C THR A 159 -8.92 -14.71 -10.21
N HIS A 160 -9.29 -13.43 -10.10
CA HIS A 160 -8.98 -12.41 -11.10
C HIS A 160 -8.75 -11.07 -10.42
N ILE A 161 -7.85 -10.25 -11.00
CA ILE A 161 -7.57 -8.89 -10.56
C ILE A 161 -7.31 -7.99 -11.76
N GLY A 162 -7.84 -6.77 -11.74
CA GLY A 162 -7.59 -5.77 -12.78
C GLY A 162 -8.54 -4.60 -12.73
N LYS A 163 -8.09 -3.41 -13.17
CA LYS A 163 -8.93 -2.20 -13.22
C LYS A 163 -10.16 -2.37 -14.11
N ASN A 164 -10.01 -3.04 -15.25
CA ASN A 164 -11.08 -3.22 -16.24
C ASN A 164 -11.91 -4.50 -16.02
N LEU A 165 -11.78 -5.15 -14.88
CA LEU A 165 -12.54 -6.36 -14.56
C LEU A 165 -14.03 -6.02 -14.44
N ARG A 166 -14.88 -6.70 -15.22
CA ARG A 166 -16.34 -6.48 -15.22
C ARG A 166 -17.06 -7.33 -14.17
N ASP A 167 -16.62 -8.58 -14.00
CA ASP A 167 -17.15 -9.49 -12.98
C ASP A 167 -16.24 -9.46 -11.75
N TYR A 168 -16.60 -8.65 -10.75
CA TYR A 168 -15.86 -8.48 -9.51
C TYR A 168 -16.82 -8.41 -8.32
N ASN A 169 -16.31 -8.70 -7.14
CA ASN A 169 -17.10 -8.68 -5.89
C ASN A 169 -16.32 -8.08 -4.71
N ALA A 170 -15.15 -7.47 -4.97
CA ALA A 170 -14.37 -6.72 -4.00
C ALA A 170 -13.38 -5.81 -4.72
N ILE A 171 -12.76 -4.90 -3.95
CA ILE A 171 -11.68 -3.99 -4.38
C ILE A 171 -10.43 -4.30 -3.56
N ASP A 172 -9.26 -4.36 -4.23
CA ASP A 172 -7.95 -4.34 -3.58
C ASP A 172 -7.69 -2.93 -3.02
N ILE A 173 -7.40 -2.85 -1.74
CA ILE A 173 -7.23 -1.57 -1.03
C ILE A 173 -5.76 -1.13 -0.89
N GLY A 174 -4.81 -1.80 -1.55
CA GLY A 174 -3.40 -1.42 -1.53
C GLY A 174 -2.65 -1.79 -0.25
N LEU A 175 -3.13 -2.79 0.51
CA LEU A 175 -2.47 -3.30 1.71
C LEU A 175 -2.33 -4.83 1.62
N PHE A 176 -1.08 -5.31 1.79
CA PHE A 176 -0.74 -6.71 1.55
C PHE A 176 0.17 -7.27 2.64
N VAL A 177 0.07 -8.58 2.90
CA VAL A 177 1.16 -9.38 3.49
C VAL A 177 1.73 -10.25 2.39
N CYS A 178 2.98 -9.96 2.00
CA CYS A 178 3.65 -10.55 0.85
C CYS A 178 4.64 -11.64 1.27
N PRO A 179 4.59 -12.84 0.66
CA PRO A 179 5.69 -13.78 0.70
C PRO A 179 6.81 -13.30 -0.24
N LEU A 180 8.06 -13.73 -0.02
CA LEU A 180 9.19 -13.37 -0.89
C LEU A 180 9.03 -13.86 -2.34
N GLU A 181 8.20 -14.88 -2.56
CA GLU A 181 7.89 -15.38 -3.89
C GLU A 181 7.33 -14.32 -4.84
N ILE A 182 6.70 -13.25 -4.33
CA ILE A 182 6.16 -12.14 -5.14
C ILE A 182 7.22 -11.57 -6.10
N PHE A 183 8.47 -11.50 -5.67
CA PHE A 183 9.57 -11.00 -6.50
C PHE A 183 9.84 -11.88 -7.72
N GLY A 184 9.69 -13.20 -7.59
CA GLY A 184 9.78 -14.15 -8.70
C GLY A 184 8.69 -13.90 -9.76
N TYR A 185 7.47 -13.71 -9.32
CA TYR A 185 6.32 -13.42 -10.19
C TYR A 185 6.44 -12.05 -10.87
N LEU A 186 6.94 -11.04 -10.17
CA LEU A 186 7.20 -9.74 -10.77
C LEU A 186 8.32 -9.79 -11.82
N ARG A 187 9.42 -10.53 -11.55
CA ARG A 187 10.46 -10.76 -12.58
C ARG A 187 9.90 -11.48 -13.81
N GLN A 188 9.04 -12.46 -13.60
CA GLN A 188 8.37 -13.16 -14.70
C GLN A 188 7.43 -12.21 -15.48
N ALA A 189 6.61 -11.40 -14.80
CA ALA A 189 5.75 -10.41 -15.44
C ALA A 189 6.57 -9.42 -16.26
N LYS A 190 7.64 -8.86 -15.67
CA LYS A 190 8.58 -7.97 -16.35
C LYS A 190 9.19 -8.60 -17.61
N SER A 191 9.59 -9.87 -17.55
CA SER A 191 10.21 -10.56 -18.70
C SER A 191 9.24 -10.84 -19.85
N ARG A 192 7.93 -10.94 -19.55
CA ARG A 192 6.87 -11.12 -20.55
C ARG A 192 6.47 -9.81 -21.24
N SER A 193 6.82 -8.68 -20.65
CA SER A 193 6.52 -7.35 -21.20
C SER A 193 7.58 -6.92 -22.19
N CYS A 194 7.16 -6.50 -23.39
CA CYS A 194 8.07 -5.96 -24.43
C CYS A 194 8.82 -4.70 -23.97
N SER A 195 8.25 -3.93 -23.04
CA SER A 195 8.86 -2.71 -22.47
C SER A 195 9.76 -2.96 -21.28
N SER A 196 9.93 -4.21 -20.84
CA SER A 196 10.60 -4.53 -19.56
C SER A 196 10.03 -3.74 -18.38
N ASP A 197 8.70 -3.59 -18.38
CA ASP A 197 7.91 -2.91 -17.35
C ASP A 197 6.85 -3.85 -16.81
N CYS A 198 6.44 -3.67 -15.53
CA CYS A 198 5.32 -4.42 -14.95
C CYS A 198 4.70 -3.63 -13.79
N SER A 199 3.38 -3.76 -13.67
CA SER A 199 2.66 -3.32 -12.47
C SER A 199 2.72 -4.40 -11.37
N LEU A 200 2.41 -4.01 -10.14
CA LEU A 200 2.16 -4.98 -9.06
C LEU A 200 1.04 -5.95 -9.46
N ALA A 201 -0.03 -5.45 -10.08
CA ALA A 201 -1.14 -6.26 -10.54
C ALA A 201 -0.74 -7.33 -11.57
N ASP A 202 0.31 -7.11 -12.37
CA ASP A 202 0.78 -8.12 -13.31
C ASP A 202 1.39 -9.33 -12.58
N GLY A 203 2.22 -9.10 -11.56
CA GLY A 203 2.74 -10.17 -10.70
C GLY A 203 1.62 -10.86 -9.91
N VAL A 204 0.68 -10.08 -9.39
CA VAL A 204 -0.50 -10.60 -8.65
C VAL A 204 -1.35 -11.49 -9.55
N ARG A 205 -1.59 -11.14 -10.83
CA ARG A 205 -2.33 -12.01 -11.76
C ARG A 205 -1.66 -13.38 -11.93
N LEU A 206 -0.34 -13.41 -12.09
CA LEU A 206 0.39 -14.68 -12.21
C LEU A 206 0.27 -15.52 -10.92
N MET A 207 0.30 -14.89 -9.75
CA MET A 207 0.04 -15.59 -8.50
C MET A 207 -1.41 -16.07 -8.37
N ALA A 208 -2.38 -15.35 -8.93
CA ALA A 208 -3.78 -15.78 -8.97
C ALA A 208 -3.96 -17.03 -9.82
N ASP A 209 -3.32 -17.08 -10.99
CA ASP A 209 -3.33 -18.23 -11.90
C ASP A 209 -2.77 -19.49 -11.19
N ASP A 210 -1.77 -19.33 -10.33
CA ASP A 210 -1.18 -20.40 -9.51
C ASP A 210 -1.93 -20.65 -8.19
N ASN A 211 -3.10 -20.01 -7.99
CA ASN A 211 -3.92 -20.12 -6.77
C ASN A 211 -3.16 -19.74 -5.47
N LYS A 212 -2.22 -18.80 -5.56
CA LYS A 212 -1.35 -18.35 -4.46
C LYS A 212 -1.78 -17.06 -3.79
N ILE A 213 -3.05 -16.66 -3.93
CA ILE A 213 -3.56 -15.43 -3.31
C ILE A 213 -4.74 -15.70 -2.41
N ARG A 214 -4.71 -15.10 -1.23
CA ARG A 214 -5.81 -15.06 -0.27
C ARG A 214 -6.38 -13.65 -0.20
N ALA A 215 -7.71 -13.54 -0.30
CA ALA A 215 -8.44 -12.32 -0.02
C ALA A 215 -8.83 -12.27 1.46
N ILE A 216 -8.56 -11.15 2.12
CA ILE A 216 -8.95 -10.90 3.51
C ILE A 216 -9.87 -9.68 3.51
N ASP A 217 -11.14 -9.92 3.81
CA ASP A 217 -12.17 -8.90 3.85
C ASP A 217 -11.96 -7.98 5.06
N ILE A 218 -11.91 -6.67 4.82
CA ILE A 218 -11.74 -5.66 5.87
C ILE A 218 -13.00 -5.45 6.72
N GLY A 219 -14.15 -6.02 6.32
CA GLY A 219 -15.43 -5.84 7.02
C GLY A 219 -15.84 -4.37 7.09
N GLU A 220 -16.17 -3.87 8.30
CA GLU A 220 -16.56 -2.47 8.50
C GLU A 220 -15.37 -1.50 8.55
N GLY A 221 -14.14 -1.98 8.32
CA GLY A 221 -12.95 -1.14 8.26
C GLY A 221 -13.08 -0.05 7.21
N TRP A 222 -12.48 1.12 7.49
CA TRP A 222 -12.45 2.26 6.58
C TRP A 222 -11.04 2.43 5.99
N TRP A 223 -10.99 2.80 4.73
CA TRP A 223 -9.78 3.15 4.01
C TRP A 223 -10.05 4.23 2.96
N GLN A 224 -9.01 4.92 2.51
CA GLN A 224 -9.07 5.87 1.41
C GLN A 224 -7.67 6.09 0.84
N ASP A 225 -7.52 6.01 -0.48
CA ASP A 225 -6.38 6.56 -1.19
C ASP A 225 -6.54 8.08 -1.40
N VAL A 226 -5.44 8.80 -1.51
CA VAL A 226 -5.45 10.25 -1.64
C VAL A 226 -4.76 10.63 -2.96
N ASP A 227 -5.48 10.47 -4.07
CA ASP A 227 -4.99 10.71 -5.42
C ASP A 227 -5.45 12.05 -6.01
N THR A 228 -6.55 12.57 -5.51
CA THR A 228 -7.15 13.82 -6.00
C THR A 228 -7.55 14.74 -4.84
N PRO A 229 -7.75 16.06 -5.09
CA PRO A 229 -8.27 16.96 -4.06
C PRO A 229 -9.64 16.55 -3.51
N GLN A 230 -10.46 15.84 -4.30
CA GLN A 230 -11.76 15.32 -3.84
C GLN A 230 -11.58 14.17 -2.85
N MET A 231 -10.66 13.23 -3.13
CA MET A 231 -10.31 12.13 -2.23
C MET A 231 -9.71 12.64 -0.92
N LEU A 232 -8.83 13.66 -0.98
CA LEU A 232 -8.31 14.33 0.21
C LEU A 232 -9.44 14.87 1.11
N ARG A 233 -10.37 15.64 0.54
CA ARG A 233 -11.53 16.16 1.30
C ARG A 233 -12.43 15.06 1.84
N CYS A 234 -12.57 13.94 1.11
CA CYS A 234 -13.31 12.78 1.56
C CYS A 234 -12.63 12.15 2.78
N ALA A 235 -11.32 11.93 2.70
CA ALA A 235 -10.51 11.39 3.78
C ALA A 235 -10.62 12.25 5.06
N GLU A 236 -10.42 13.55 4.95
CA GLU A 236 -10.51 14.48 6.09
C GLU A 236 -11.89 14.44 6.76
N ARG A 237 -12.97 14.44 5.97
CA ARG A 237 -14.35 14.33 6.50
C ARG A 237 -14.59 13.00 7.21
N GLN A 238 -14.04 11.90 6.71
CA GLN A 238 -14.21 10.60 7.35
C GLN A 238 -13.38 10.48 8.63
N MET A 239 -12.17 11.01 8.63
CA MET A 239 -11.29 11.00 9.80
C MET A 239 -11.74 11.94 10.91
N ALA A 240 -12.43 13.03 10.58
CA ALA A 240 -12.99 13.96 11.57
C ALA A 240 -14.23 13.42 12.34
N LYS A 241 -14.77 12.26 11.93
CA LYS A 241 -15.92 11.66 12.66
C LYS A 241 -15.49 11.18 14.05
N PRO A 242 -16.35 11.40 15.09
CA PRO A 242 -16.07 10.92 16.45
C PRO A 242 -15.76 9.40 16.46
N GLY A 243 -14.76 9.01 17.25
CA GLY A 243 -14.35 7.61 17.39
C GLY A 243 -13.29 7.12 16.40
N ARG A 244 -13.00 7.84 15.31
CA ARG A 244 -11.97 7.42 14.33
C ARG A 244 -10.56 7.98 14.59
N LEU A 245 -10.43 9.09 15.30
CA LEU A 245 -9.14 9.70 15.71
C LEU A 245 -8.75 9.40 17.16
N SER A 246 -9.71 9.01 18.01
CA SER A 246 -9.46 8.77 19.44
C SER A 246 -8.60 7.52 19.72
N GLU A 247 -8.48 6.60 18.78
CA GLU A 247 -7.61 5.43 18.92
C GLU A 247 -6.13 5.71 18.57
N GLN A 248 -5.83 6.84 17.92
CA GLN A 248 -4.45 7.17 17.47
C GLN A 248 -3.65 7.99 18.49
N SER A 249 -4.25 8.54 19.54
CA SER A 249 -3.59 9.53 20.43
C SER A 249 -3.35 9.06 21.86
N ALA A 250 -3.79 7.87 22.26
CA ALA A 250 -3.79 7.44 23.65
C ALA A 250 -2.46 6.84 24.15
N ASP A 251 -1.62 6.31 23.25
CA ASP A 251 -0.44 5.50 23.64
C ASP A 251 0.93 6.16 23.41
N LEU A 252 0.98 7.45 23.08
CA LEU A 252 2.23 8.20 22.87
C LEU A 252 2.44 9.35 23.87
N ARG A 253 2.08 9.12 25.15
CA ARG A 253 2.51 10.01 26.26
C ARG A 253 3.40 9.30 27.24
#